data_eb8759baee9273d270bb1307ec0de98b
#
_entry.id   eb8759baee9273d270bb1307ec0de98b
#
_cell.length_a   1.000
_cell.length_b   1.000
_cell.length_c   1.000
_cell.angle_alpha   90.00
_cell.angle_beta   90.00
_cell.angle_gamma   90.00
#
_symmetry.space_group_name_H-M   'P 1'
#
loop_
_entity.id
_entity.type
_entity.pdbx_description
1 polymer ?
#
loop_
_entity_poly.entity_id
_entity_poly.type
_entity_poly.pdbx_seq_one_letter_code
_entity_poly.pdbx_strand_id
1 'polypeptide(L)'
;MNTPISTSRRYPEVAAELRHMIASGNFAVGDKMPAERNLAEQLDVSRALLREALIMLEIQGLVEVRQGSGVYIIHLPDGSAPKTDDSDIGPFELMQARQVLESSIAEAAALTVTKNDIEDLQRILQIQEQEVRDGITDYSSDEQFHLRVAQATQNSVLAESVNRLWLQRRASPMWEQLHRHITHTTYWQRWLEDHRVILNALKRKDPVAARHAMWQHLENVRETLLLLSDVDAPEFDGFLFRSLPIATLPKVEGKA
;
A
#
# COMPACT_ATOMS: atom_id res chain seq x y z
N MET A 1 -1.90 11.21 35.93
CA MET A 1 -2.87 10.25 35.38
C MET A 1 -2.60 10.22 33.87
N ASN A 2 -1.86 9.20 33.40
CA ASN A 2 -1.66 9.01 31.95
C ASN A 2 -2.93 8.36 31.41
N THR A 3 -3.68 9.11 30.61
CA THR A 3 -4.74 8.55 29.77
C THR A 3 -4.04 7.59 28.79
N PRO A 4 -4.42 6.31 28.72
CA PRO A 4 -3.84 5.43 27.72
C PRO A 4 -4.20 6.02 26.33
N ILE A 5 -3.19 6.25 25.52
CA ILE A 5 -3.35 6.50 24.09
C ILE A 5 -4.13 5.27 23.59
N SER A 6 -5.35 5.49 23.10
CA SER A 6 -6.13 4.46 22.43
C SER A 6 -5.25 3.89 21.32
N THR A 7 -4.65 2.73 21.58
CA THR A 7 -3.92 1.98 20.56
C THR A 7 -4.95 1.56 19.52
N SER A 8 -4.92 2.20 18.35
CA SER A 8 -5.63 1.71 17.17
C SER A 8 -5.34 0.22 17.05
N ARG A 9 -6.36 -0.62 16.87
CA ARG A 9 -6.19 -2.07 16.67
C ARG A 9 -5.24 -2.30 15.51
N ARG A 10 -4.26 -3.17 15.73
CA ARG A 10 -3.31 -3.59 14.69
C ARG A 10 -3.78 -4.89 14.07
N TYR A 11 -3.36 -5.16 12.83
CA TYR A 11 -3.77 -6.38 12.12
C TYR A 11 -3.43 -7.70 12.87
N PRO A 12 -2.34 -7.84 13.68
CA PRO A 12 -2.12 -9.05 14.46
C PRO A 12 -3.20 -9.34 15.49
N GLU A 13 -3.77 -8.29 16.10
CA GLU A 13 -4.87 -8.42 17.08
C GLU A 13 -6.14 -8.92 16.38
N VAL A 14 -6.45 -8.38 15.19
CA VAL A 14 -7.57 -8.81 14.37
C VAL A 14 -7.37 -10.25 13.89
N ALA A 15 -6.16 -10.60 13.47
CA ALA A 15 -5.81 -11.97 13.08
C ALA A 15 -5.98 -12.96 14.25
N ALA A 16 -5.63 -12.58 15.48
CA ALA A 16 -5.85 -13.39 16.66
C ALA A 16 -7.34 -13.60 16.96
N GLU A 17 -8.17 -12.56 16.80
CA GLU A 17 -9.64 -12.68 16.93
C GLU A 17 -10.24 -13.61 15.87
N LEU A 18 -9.82 -13.49 14.62
CA LEU A 18 -10.24 -14.38 13.54
C LEU A 18 -9.81 -15.83 13.80
N ARG A 19 -8.57 -16.06 14.27
CA ARG A 19 -8.11 -17.40 14.68
C ARG A 19 -8.99 -17.99 15.78
N HIS A 20 -9.32 -17.18 16.79
CA HIS A 20 -10.21 -17.63 17.86
C HIS A 20 -11.60 -17.97 17.33
N MET A 21 -12.14 -17.17 16.41
CA MET A 21 -13.41 -17.43 15.73
C MET A 21 -13.37 -18.79 14.97
N ILE A 22 -12.30 -19.06 14.23
CA ILE A 22 -12.11 -20.34 13.52
C ILE A 22 -12.00 -21.49 14.50
N ALA A 23 -11.28 -21.32 15.63
CA ALA A 23 -11.08 -22.36 16.65
C ALA A 23 -12.34 -22.64 17.49
N SER A 24 -13.35 -21.76 17.50
CA SER A 24 -14.55 -21.87 18.35
C SER A 24 -15.49 -23.04 18.01
N GLY A 25 -15.17 -23.81 16.96
CA GLY A 25 -15.95 -24.96 16.52
C GLY A 25 -17.16 -24.65 15.63
N ASN A 26 -17.33 -23.38 15.25
CA ASN A 26 -18.39 -22.97 14.33
C ASN A 26 -18.03 -23.19 12.85
N PHE A 27 -16.76 -23.57 12.58
CA PHE A 27 -16.24 -23.75 11.23
C PHE A 27 -15.53 -25.10 11.08
N ALA A 28 -15.63 -25.67 9.90
CA ALA A 28 -14.90 -26.86 9.47
C ALA A 28 -13.91 -26.51 8.34
N VAL A 29 -12.93 -27.37 8.11
CA VAL A 29 -12.08 -27.28 6.92
C VAL A 29 -12.91 -27.39 5.66
N GLY A 30 -12.74 -26.45 4.74
CA GLY A 30 -13.52 -26.32 3.52
C GLY A 30 -14.67 -25.30 3.61
N ASP A 31 -15.02 -24.85 4.81
CA ASP A 31 -16.04 -23.82 4.97
C ASP A 31 -15.58 -22.47 4.44
N LYS A 32 -16.53 -21.74 3.86
CA LYS A 32 -16.35 -20.35 3.46
C LYS A 32 -16.56 -19.44 4.67
N MET A 33 -15.63 -18.51 4.91
CA MET A 33 -15.79 -17.45 5.91
C MET A 33 -16.90 -16.46 5.48
N PRO A 34 -17.54 -15.75 6.43
CA PRO A 34 -18.42 -14.64 6.10
C PRO A 34 -17.71 -13.63 5.19
N ALA A 35 -18.51 -12.91 4.39
CA ALA A 35 -17.97 -11.85 3.52
C ALA A 35 -17.13 -10.86 4.32
N GLU A 36 -16.02 -10.37 3.74
CA GLU A 36 -15.10 -9.47 4.41
C GLU A 36 -15.79 -8.21 4.97
N ARG A 37 -16.78 -7.70 4.24
CA ARG A 37 -17.57 -6.58 4.72
C ARG A 37 -18.25 -6.90 6.05
N ASN A 38 -18.88 -8.06 6.16
CA ASN A 38 -19.58 -8.47 7.37
C ASN A 38 -18.62 -8.72 8.53
N LEU A 39 -17.44 -9.29 8.24
CA LEU A 39 -16.38 -9.50 9.24
C LEU A 39 -15.82 -8.16 9.75
N ALA A 40 -15.59 -7.20 8.86
CA ALA A 40 -15.11 -5.87 9.22
C ALA A 40 -16.12 -5.13 10.11
N GLU A 41 -17.41 -5.18 9.77
CA GLU A 41 -18.50 -4.62 10.58
C GLU A 41 -18.60 -5.34 11.95
N GLN A 42 -18.52 -6.66 11.97
CA GLN A 42 -18.61 -7.46 13.21
C GLN A 42 -17.46 -7.18 14.18
N LEU A 43 -16.26 -6.98 13.64
CA LEU A 43 -15.04 -6.73 14.42
C LEU A 43 -14.79 -5.23 14.68
N ASP A 44 -15.63 -4.34 14.12
CA ASP A 44 -15.48 -2.89 14.18
C ASP A 44 -14.08 -2.41 13.73
N VAL A 45 -13.68 -2.88 12.53
CA VAL A 45 -12.39 -2.56 11.92
C VAL A 45 -12.56 -2.13 10.46
N SER A 46 -11.53 -1.45 9.91
CA SER A 46 -11.51 -1.15 8.47
C SER A 46 -11.31 -2.43 7.64
N ARG A 47 -11.80 -2.41 6.40
CA ARG A 47 -11.58 -3.50 5.45
C ARG A 47 -10.09 -3.70 5.14
N ALA A 48 -9.30 -2.61 5.10
CA ALA A 48 -7.86 -2.69 4.92
C ALA A 48 -7.19 -3.46 6.06
N LEU A 49 -7.54 -3.15 7.31
CA LEU A 49 -7.01 -3.83 8.49
C LEU A 49 -7.45 -5.31 8.55
N LEU A 50 -8.73 -5.58 8.23
CA LEU A 50 -9.22 -6.96 8.10
C LEU A 50 -8.45 -7.72 7.03
N ARG A 51 -8.19 -7.08 5.88
CA ARG A 51 -7.46 -7.67 4.77
C ARG A 51 -6.03 -8.05 5.18
N GLU A 52 -5.33 -7.17 5.89
CA GLU A 52 -4.01 -7.48 6.45
C GLU A 52 -4.06 -8.68 7.40
N ALA A 53 -5.09 -8.76 8.25
CA ALA A 53 -5.29 -9.91 9.12
C ALA A 53 -5.55 -11.21 8.35
N LEU A 54 -6.34 -11.18 7.28
CA LEU A 54 -6.61 -12.33 6.42
C LEU A 54 -5.36 -12.77 5.64
N ILE A 55 -4.56 -11.83 5.12
CA ILE A 55 -3.27 -12.13 4.48
C ILE A 55 -2.35 -12.85 5.48
N MET A 56 -2.31 -12.39 6.73
CA MET A 56 -1.54 -13.06 7.78
C MET A 56 -2.02 -14.49 8.04
N LEU A 57 -3.34 -14.72 8.11
CA LEU A 57 -3.89 -16.07 8.26
C LEU A 57 -3.59 -16.96 7.06
N GLU A 58 -3.56 -16.41 5.85
CA GLU A 58 -3.18 -17.12 4.64
C GLU A 58 -1.70 -17.51 4.64
N ILE A 59 -0.80 -16.63 5.08
CA ILE A 59 0.63 -16.94 5.29
C ILE A 59 0.80 -18.06 6.34
N GLN A 60 -0.04 -18.07 7.37
CA GLN A 60 -0.06 -19.12 8.39
C GLN A 60 -0.69 -20.45 7.89
N GLY A 61 -1.24 -20.47 6.68
CA GLY A 61 -1.87 -21.64 6.08
C GLY A 61 -3.20 -22.03 6.73
N LEU A 62 -3.88 -21.11 7.40
CA LEU A 62 -5.19 -21.36 8.02
C LEU A 62 -6.34 -21.11 7.05
N VAL A 63 -6.18 -20.15 6.16
CA VAL A 63 -7.17 -19.79 5.15
C VAL A 63 -6.56 -19.70 3.76
N GLU A 64 -7.40 -19.76 2.74
CA GLU A 64 -7.06 -19.52 1.33
C GLU A 64 -8.00 -18.46 0.78
N VAL A 65 -7.44 -17.40 0.21
CA VAL A 65 -8.20 -16.36 -0.49
C VAL A 65 -8.39 -16.76 -1.95
N ARG A 66 -9.63 -17.01 -2.37
CA ARG A 66 -9.99 -17.35 -3.75
C ARG A 66 -10.65 -16.15 -4.41
N GLN A 67 -9.95 -15.55 -5.36
CA GLN A 67 -10.45 -14.39 -6.10
C GLN A 67 -11.84 -14.64 -6.72
N GLY A 68 -12.77 -13.72 -6.50
CA GLY A 68 -14.17 -13.85 -6.98
C GLY A 68 -15.01 -14.89 -6.23
N SER A 69 -14.46 -15.55 -5.20
CA SER A 69 -15.14 -16.64 -4.50
C SER A 69 -15.20 -16.49 -2.98
N GLY A 70 -14.22 -15.82 -2.35
CA GLY A 70 -14.19 -15.60 -0.90
C GLY A 70 -13.00 -16.25 -0.19
N VAL A 71 -13.03 -16.21 1.13
CA VAL A 71 -12.01 -16.79 2.00
C VAL A 71 -12.48 -18.15 2.52
N TYR A 72 -11.65 -19.17 2.37
CA TYR A 72 -11.96 -20.55 2.76
C TYR A 72 -11.00 -21.04 3.84
N ILE A 73 -11.50 -21.77 4.81
CA ILE A 73 -10.70 -22.40 5.86
C ILE A 73 -10.04 -23.65 5.29
N ILE A 74 -8.70 -23.72 5.34
CA ILE A 74 -7.91 -24.85 4.86
C ILE A 74 -7.31 -25.68 5.99
N HIS A 75 -7.06 -25.06 7.15
CA HIS A 75 -6.66 -25.76 8.39
C HIS A 75 -7.33 -25.10 9.60
N LEU A 76 -7.60 -25.90 10.62
CA LEU A 76 -8.02 -25.39 11.93
C LEU A 76 -6.79 -25.06 12.77
N PRO A 77 -6.83 -23.98 13.59
CA PRO A 77 -5.74 -23.66 14.50
C PRO A 77 -5.48 -24.79 15.49
N ASP A 78 -4.23 -25.21 15.62
CA ASP A 78 -3.81 -26.30 16.49
C ASP A 78 -3.53 -25.89 17.94
N GLY A 79 -3.88 -24.65 18.32
CA GLY A 79 -3.62 -24.08 19.63
C GLY A 79 -2.20 -23.55 19.84
N SER A 80 -1.29 -23.74 18.89
CA SER A 80 0.04 -23.13 18.94
C SER A 80 -0.07 -21.61 18.72
N ALA A 81 0.70 -20.83 19.49
CA ALA A 81 0.81 -19.39 19.21
C ALA A 81 1.44 -19.20 17.82
N PRO A 82 0.89 -18.32 16.98
CA PRO A 82 1.50 -18.05 15.69
C PRO A 82 2.92 -17.52 15.91
N LYS A 83 3.85 -17.99 15.11
CA LYS A 83 5.15 -17.34 14.96
C LYS A 83 4.94 -16.08 14.15
N THR A 84 4.46 -15.03 14.79
CA THR A 84 4.36 -13.71 14.17
C THR A 84 5.62 -12.96 14.51
N ASP A 85 6.29 -12.45 13.50
CA ASP A 85 7.25 -11.39 13.72
C ASP A 85 6.41 -10.11 13.92
N ASP A 86 6.27 -9.68 15.19
CA ASP A 86 5.55 -8.43 15.54
C ASP A 86 6.18 -7.19 14.90
N SER A 87 7.31 -7.35 14.22
CA SER A 87 8.01 -6.30 13.48
C SER A 87 7.52 -6.14 12.03
N ASP A 88 6.70 -7.06 11.52
CA ASP A 88 6.18 -6.93 10.14
C ASP A 88 5.16 -5.80 10.05
N ILE A 89 5.30 -4.98 9.02
CA ILE A 89 4.43 -3.82 8.78
C ILE A 89 3.40 -4.21 7.73
N GLY A 90 2.13 -3.94 8.02
CA GLY A 90 1.04 -4.19 7.09
C GLY A 90 1.23 -3.42 5.77
N PRO A 91 0.87 -4.02 4.61
CA PRO A 91 1.00 -3.36 3.31
C PRO A 91 0.26 -2.03 3.22
N PHE A 92 -0.92 -1.92 3.79
CA PHE A 92 -1.74 -0.70 3.73
C PHE A 92 -1.26 0.37 4.72
N GLU A 93 -0.74 -0.04 5.90
CA GLU A 93 -0.05 0.86 6.82
C GLU A 93 1.18 1.47 6.16
N LEU A 94 1.98 0.66 5.46
CA LEU A 94 3.15 1.12 4.71
C LEU A 94 2.75 2.06 3.57
N MET A 95 1.68 1.75 2.82
CA MET A 95 1.17 2.63 1.75
C MET A 95 0.72 3.99 2.29
N GLN A 96 0.09 4.04 3.46
CA GLN A 96 -0.28 5.30 4.10
C GLN A 96 0.95 6.15 4.45
N ALA A 97 1.98 5.53 5.03
CA ALA A 97 3.24 6.21 5.33
C ALA A 97 3.91 6.75 4.06
N ARG A 98 3.97 5.94 3.00
CA ARG A 98 4.48 6.35 1.69
C ARG A 98 3.70 7.53 1.12
N GLN A 99 2.38 7.48 1.15
CA GLN A 99 1.52 8.54 0.62
C GLN A 99 1.80 9.90 1.27
N VAL A 100 1.94 9.95 2.59
CA VAL A 100 2.25 11.18 3.33
C VAL A 100 3.67 11.68 3.04
N LEU A 101 4.65 10.79 3.12
CA LEU A 101 6.06 11.15 3.00
C LEU A 101 6.44 11.46 1.56
N GLU A 102 6.14 10.58 0.61
CA GLU A 102 6.60 10.72 -0.78
C GLU A 102 5.88 11.86 -1.51
N SER A 103 4.59 12.15 -1.18
CA SER A 103 3.92 13.32 -1.74
C SER A 103 4.56 14.64 -1.27
N SER A 104 4.94 14.74 0.01
CA SER A 104 5.64 15.92 0.53
C SER A 104 7.08 16.03 -0.01
N ILE A 105 7.73 14.90 -0.23
CA ILE A 105 9.05 14.82 -0.85
C ILE A 105 8.99 15.26 -2.33
N ALA A 106 7.97 14.86 -3.08
CA ALA A 106 7.78 15.29 -4.46
C ALA A 106 7.56 16.81 -4.57
N GLU A 107 6.83 17.42 -3.61
CA GLU A 107 6.71 18.87 -3.49
C GLU A 107 8.08 19.55 -3.31
N ALA A 108 8.89 19.05 -2.38
CA ALA A 108 10.23 19.56 -2.14
C ALA A 108 11.16 19.36 -3.35
N ALA A 109 11.07 18.18 -4.01
CA ALA A 109 11.86 17.87 -5.19
C ALA A 109 11.59 18.84 -6.35
N ALA A 110 10.34 19.27 -6.54
CA ALA A 110 10.00 20.21 -7.60
C ALA A 110 10.74 21.57 -7.47
N LEU A 111 11.13 21.96 -6.25
CA LEU A 111 11.86 23.20 -6.00
C LEU A 111 13.36 23.09 -6.35
N THR A 112 13.93 21.89 -6.23
CA THR A 112 15.38 21.66 -6.27
C THR A 112 15.83 20.82 -7.47
N VAL A 113 14.88 20.21 -8.20
CA VAL A 113 15.14 19.32 -9.33
C VAL A 113 16.05 19.97 -10.37
N THR A 114 17.09 19.26 -10.78
CA THR A 114 18.05 19.65 -11.82
C THR A 114 17.69 19.02 -13.16
N LYS A 115 18.36 19.49 -14.23
CA LYS A 115 18.23 18.90 -15.55
C LYS A 115 18.65 17.43 -15.57
N ASN A 116 19.73 17.08 -14.88
CA ASN A 116 20.22 15.71 -14.80
C ASN A 116 19.20 14.80 -14.09
N ASP A 117 18.55 15.29 -13.00
CA ASP A 117 17.49 14.54 -12.33
C ASP A 117 16.33 14.21 -13.28
N ILE A 118 15.92 15.18 -14.11
CA ILE A 118 14.88 14.99 -15.11
C ILE A 118 15.29 13.97 -16.17
N GLU A 119 16.52 14.03 -16.66
CA GLU A 119 17.05 13.07 -17.65
C GLU A 119 17.10 11.64 -17.07
N ASP A 120 17.51 11.50 -15.82
CA ASP A 120 17.52 10.20 -15.13
C ASP A 120 16.10 9.65 -14.94
N LEU A 121 15.16 10.47 -14.47
CA LEU A 121 13.75 10.07 -14.32
C LEU A 121 13.14 9.66 -15.66
N GLN A 122 13.45 10.37 -16.75
CA GLN A 122 13.01 9.98 -18.09
C GLN A 122 13.54 8.62 -18.52
N ARG A 123 14.83 8.33 -18.23
CA ARG A 123 15.46 7.05 -18.52
C ARG A 123 14.82 5.92 -17.73
N ILE A 124 14.52 6.15 -16.44
CA ILE A 124 13.84 5.18 -15.59
C ILE A 124 12.43 4.87 -16.15
N LEU A 125 11.67 5.89 -16.58
CA LEU A 125 10.36 5.66 -17.18
C LEU A 125 10.42 4.91 -18.51
N GLN A 126 11.48 5.09 -19.31
CA GLN A 126 11.68 4.29 -20.53
C GLN A 126 11.92 2.80 -20.20
N ILE A 127 12.68 2.53 -19.14
CA ILE A 127 12.89 1.15 -18.66
C ILE A 127 11.56 0.57 -18.18
N GLN A 128 10.82 1.30 -17.35
CA GLN A 128 9.51 0.86 -16.83
C GLN A 128 8.51 0.60 -17.96
N GLU A 129 8.49 1.45 -18.99
CA GLU A 129 7.65 1.24 -20.17
C GLU A 129 8.02 -0.05 -20.93
N GLN A 130 9.32 -0.39 -20.99
CA GLN A 130 9.75 -1.64 -21.59
C GLN A 130 9.37 -2.84 -20.72
N GLU A 131 9.54 -2.77 -19.40
CA GLU A 131 9.12 -3.80 -18.45
C GLU A 131 7.62 -4.08 -18.56
N VAL A 132 6.79 -3.04 -18.64
CA VAL A 132 5.35 -3.18 -18.85
C VAL A 132 5.03 -3.91 -20.18
N ARG A 133 5.73 -3.57 -21.26
CA ARG A 133 5.56 -4.26 -22.56
C ARG A 133 5.96 -5.72 -22.51
N ASP A 134 7.03 -6.04 -21.76
CA ASP A 134 7.59 -7.38 -21.64
C ASP A 134 6.88 -8.22 -20.56
N GLY A 135 5.95 -7.64 -19.82
CA GLY A 135 5.23 -8.30 -18.72
C GLY A 135 6.10 -8.59 -17.50
N ILE A 136 7.18 -7.81 -17.31
CA ILE A 136 8.06 -7.90 -16.14
C ILE A 136 7.42 -7.18 -14.96
N THR A 137 7.35 -7.83 -13.80
CA THR A 137 6.63 -7.35 -12.61
C THR A 137 7.49 -7.31 -11.35
N ASP A 138 8.80 -7.05 -11.49
CA ASP A 138 9.73 -7.07 -10.35
C ASP A 138 9.77 -5.75 -9.54
N TYR A 139 9.11 -4.70 -10.01
CA TYR A 139 9.05 -3.37 -9.38
C TYR A 139 10.39 -2.63 -9.26
N SER A 140 11.45 -3.08 -9.90
CA SER A 140 12.77 -2.45 -9.74
C SER A 140 12.80 -1.03 -10.31
N SER A 141 12.18 -0.78 -11.46
CA SER A 141 12.07 0.55 -12.06
C SER A 141 11.10 1.46 -11.29
N ASP A 142 10.04 0.90 -10.70
CA ASP A 142 9.10 1.59 -9.83
C ASP A 142 9.85 2.15 -8.59
N GLU A 143 10.58 1.30 -7.88
CA GLU A 143 11.42 1.71 -6.76
C GLU A 143 12.44 2.78 -7.16
N GLN A 144 13.14 2.58 -8.29
CA GLN A 144 14.14 3.53 -8.77
C GLN A 144 13.53 4.92 -9.06
N PHE A 145 12.30 4.97 -9.60
CA PHE A 145 11.61 6.22 -9.85
C PHE A 145 11.36 6.98 -8.56
N HIS A 146 10.78 6.34 -7.55
CA HIS A 146 10.50 6.96 -6.25
C HIS A 146 11.78 7.42 -5.53
N LEU A 147 12.81 6.58 -5.51
CA LEU A 147 14.11 6.94 -4.95
C LEU A 147 14.74 8.13 -5.68
N ARG A 148 14.64 8.18 -7.02
CA ARG A 148 15.20 9.28 -7.80
C ARG A 148 14.46 10.60 -7.56
N VAL A 149 13.12 10.56 -7.40
CA VAL A 149 12.34 11.74 -6.98
C VAL A 149 12.82 12.23 -5.60
N ALA A 150 13.05 11.32 -4.65
CA ALA A 150 13.53 11.70 -3.33
C ALA A 150 14.97 12.29 -3.38
N GLN A 151 15.85 11.73 -4.18
CA GLN A 151 17.21 12.27 -4.39
C GLN A 151 17.20 13.66 -5.03
N ALA A 152 16.21 13.97 -5.89
CA ALA A 152 16.07 15.29 -6.51
C ALA A 152 15.77 16.41 -5.50
N THR A 153 15.42 16.08 -4.24
CA THR A 153 15.34 17.06 -3.14
C THR A 153 16.70 17.59 -2.71
N GLN A 154 17.80 16.98 -3.17
CA GLN A 154 19.18 17.25 -2.70
C GLN A 154 19.35 17.04 -1.19
N ASN A 155 18.46 16.28 -0.54
CA ASN A 155 18.45 15.99 0.88
C ASN A 155 18.58 14.47 1.11
N SER A 156 19.77 14.05 1.57
CA SER A 156 20.07 12.63 1.80
C SER A 156 19.18 11.98 2.86
N VAL A 157 18.69 12.73 3.84
CA VAL A 157 17.80 12.20 4.90
C VAL A 157 16.43 11.85 4.31
N LEU A 158 15.89 12.68 3.40
CA LEU A 158 14.63 12.39 2.71
C LEU A 158 14.77 11.20 1.77
N ALA A 159 15.88 11.15 1.01
CA ALA A 159 16.18 10.01 0.14
C ALA A 159 16.30 8.70 0.93
N GLU A 160 17.00 8.72 2.06
CA GLU A 160 17.16 7.56 2.94
C GLU A 160 15.82 7.14 3.57
N SER A 161 14.95 8.09 3.89
CA SER A 161 13.61 7.78 4.43
C SER A 161 12.78 6.99 3.42
N VAL A 162 12.79 7.38 2.14
CA VAL A 162 12.11 6.63 1.08
C VAL A 162 12.76 5.26 0.88
N ASN A 163 14.09 5.20 0.85
CA ASN A 163 14.83 3.94 0.73
C ASN A 163 14.43 2.92 1.81
N ARG A 164 14.29 3.37 3.07
CA ARG A 164 13.86 2.49 4.18
C ARG A 164 12.44 1.94 3.99
N LEU A 165 11.50 2.76 3.50
CA LEU A 165 10.14 2.28 3.22
C LEU A 165 10.15 1.21 2.12
N TRP A 166 10.98 1.37 1.09
CA TRP A 166 11.13 0.37 0.04
C TRP A 166 11.83 -0.90 0.51
N LEU A 167 12.84 -0.80 1.41
CA LEU A 167 13.46 -1.95 2.05
C LEU A 167 12.44 -2.75 2.88
N GLN A 168 11.60 -2.08 3.66
CA GLN A 168 10.52 -2.72 4.43
C GLN A 168 9.53 -3.43 3.51
N ARG A 169 9.12 -2.78 2.40
CA ARG A 169 8.25 -3.40 1.39
C ARG A 169 8.84 -4.70 0.83
N ARG A 170 10.12 -4.69 0.45
CA ARG A 170 10.80 -5.86 -0.11
C ARG A 170 10.98 -7.00 0.88
N ALA A 171 11.16 -6.67 2.15
CA ALA A 171 11.37 -7.67 3.21
C ALA A 171 10.05 -8.26 3.74
N SER A 172 8.89 -7.66 3.43
CA SER A 172 7.61 -8.07 4.00
C SER A 172 7.01 -9.29 3.31
N PRO A 173 6.81 -10.41 4.02
CA PRO A 173 6.08 -11.57 3.51
C PRO A 173 4.63 -11.23 3.13
N MET A 174 4.02 -10.26 3.82
CA MET A 174 2.67 -9.81 3.52
C MET A 174 2.56 -9.13 2.15
N TRP A 175 3.59 -8.35 1.76
CA TRP A 175 3.69 -7.79 0.42
C TRP A 175 3.83 -8.87 -0.64
N GLU A 176 4.67 -9.87 -0.40
CA GLU A 176 4.83 -11.01 -1.31
C GLU A 176 3.51 -11.76 -1.50
N GLN A 177 2.79 -12.04 -0.41
CA GLN A 177 1.50 -12.72 -0.47
C GLN A 177 0.46 -11.87 -1.20
N LEU A 178 0.37 -10.57 -0.91
CA LEU A 178 -0.54 -9.65 -1.61
C LEU A 178 -0.27 -9.61 -3.12
N HIS A 179 1.01 -9.65 -3.53
CA HIS A 179 1.40 -9.67 -4.94
C HIS A 179 0.95 -10.93 -5.68
N ARG A 180 0.87 -12.06 -5.02
CA ARG A 180 0.40 -13.31 -5.65
C ARG A 180 -1.04 -13.18 -6.16
N HIS A 181 -1.81 -12.27 -5.58
CA HIS A 181 -3.19 -11.97 -6.02
C HIS A 181 -3.26 -10.93 -7.15
N ILE A 182 -2.12 -10.29 -7.51
CA ILE A 182 -2.06 -9.26 -8.56
C ILE A 182 -1.70 -9.92 -9.90
N THR A 183 -2.68 -10.41 -10.62
CA THR A 183 -2.47 -11.15 -11.89
C THR A 183 -2.64 -10.31 -13.16
N HIS A 184 -3.13 -9.07 -13.08
CA HIS A 184 -3.49 -8.27 -14.25
C HIS A 184 -2.47 -7.19 -14.60
N THR A 185 -2.01 -7.17 -15.85
CA THR A 185 -1.04 -6.20 -16.39
C THR A 185 -1.60 -4.79 -16.62
N THR A 186 -2.92 -4.64 -16.65
CA THR A 186 -3.60 -3.36 -16.92
C THR A 186 -3.28 -2.26 -15.91
N TYR A 187 -2.98 -2.62 -14.66
CA TYR A 187 -2.65 -1.65 -13.61
C TYR A 187 -1.27 -1.03 -13.80
N TRP A 188 -0.32 -1.77 -14.36
CA TRP A 188 1.02 -1.28 -14.63
C TRP A 188 1.05 -0.10 -15.60
N GLN A 189 0.19 -0.14 -16.62
CA GLN A 189 0.06 0.97 -17.57
C GLN A 189 -0.47 2.24 -16.88
N ARG A 190 -1.43 2.08 -15.97
CA ARG A 190 -1.96 3.21 -15.18
C ARG A 190 -0.88 3.82 -14.28
N TRP A 191 -0.12 2.99 -13.56
CA TRP A 191 0.95 3.46 -12.68
C TRP A 191 2.07 4.15 -13.46
N LEU A 192 2.44 3.62 -14.62
CA LEU A 192 3.38 4.27 -15.53
C LEU A 192 2.87 5.66 -15.98
N GLU A 193 1.56 5.80 -16.28
CA GLU A 193 0.99 7.10 -16.64
C GLU A 193 0.99 8.06 -15.46
N ASP A 194 0.69 7.59 -14.26
CA ASP A 194 0.80 8.39 -13.03
C ASP A 194 2.24 8.93 -12.85
N HIS A 195 3.26 8.10 -13.07
CA HIS A 195 4.65 8.53 -13.01
C HIS A 195 4.98 9.60 -14.07
N ARG A 196 4.41 9.51 -15.27
CA ARG A 196 4.54 10.55 -16.30
C ARG A 196 3.95 11.88 -15.84
N VAL A 197 2.81 11.85 -15.14
CA VAL A 197 2.19 13.05 -14.56
C VAL A 197 3.10 13.67 -13.51
N ILE A 198 3.68 12.86 -12.61
CA ILE A 198 4.65 13.32 -11.60
C ILE A 198 5.87 13.97 -12.27
N LEU A 199 6.48 13.29 -13.25
CA LEU A 199 7.64 13.83 -13.99
C LEU A 199 7.31 15.16 -14.67
N ASN A 200 6.11 15.30 -15.26
CA ASN A 200 5.69 16.54 -15.91
C ASN A 200 5.54 17.69 -14.91
N ALA A 201 5.06 17.42 -13.69
CA ALA A 201 5.00 18.41 -12.63
C ALA A 201 6.40 18.87 -12.19
N LEU A 202 7.33 17.91 -12.01
CA LEU A 202 8.74 18.20 -11.69
C LEU A 202 9.43 19.02 -12.79
N LYS A 203 9.21 18.70 -14.09
CA LYS A 203 9.74 19.46 -15.21
C LYS A 203 9.28 20.92 -15.20
N ARG A 204 8.04 21.18 -14.80
CA ARG A 204 7.48 22.53 -14.69
C ARG A 204 7.90 23.24 -13.41
N LYS A 205 8.61 22.55 -12.51
CA LYS A 205 8.92 23.03 -11.16
C LYS A 205 7.69 23.51 -10.41
N ASP A 206 6.61 22.71 -10.49
CA ASP A 206 5.33 22.99 -9.84
C ASP A 206 5.20 22.11 -8.59
N PRO A 207 5.47 22.64 -7.39
CA PRO A 207 5.45 21.86 -6.15
C PRO A 207 4.07 21.32 -5.81
N VAL A 208 3.03 22.12 -6.02
CA VAL A 208 1.65 21.75 -5.72
C VAL A 208 1.20 20.61 -6.63
N ALA A 209 1.47 20.72 -7.93
CA ALA A 209 1.16 19.68 -8.88
C ALA A 209 1.96 18.39 -8.62
N ALA A 210 3.25 18.50 -8.25
CA ALA A 210 4.10 17.35 -7.94
C ALA A 210 3.58 16.59 -6.71
N ARG A 211 3.23 17.30 -5.64
CA ARG A 211 2.62 16.71 -4.44
C ARG A 211 1.32 15.99 -4.77
N HIS A 212 0.42 16.67 -5.49
CA HIS A 212 -0.87 16.11 -5.87
C HIS A 212 -0.71 14.85 -6.72
N ALA A 213 0.18 14.90 -7.72
CA ALA A 213 0.42 13.78 -8.63
C ALA A 213 0.96 12.54 -7.88
N MET A 214 1.95 12.72 -7.00
CA MET A 214 2.50 11.63 -6.20
C MET A 214 1.47 11.06 -5.22
N TRP A 215 0.70 11.94 -4.57
CA TRP A 215 -0.36 11.53 -3.66
C TRP A 215 -1.42 10.69 -4.40
N GLN A 216 -1.87 11.15 -5.57
CA GLN A 216 -2.86 10.46 -6.40
C GLN A 216 -2.34 9.13 -6.93
N HIS A 217 -1.06 9.08 -7.34
CA HIS A 217 -0.42 7.83 -7.74
C HIS A 217 -0.49 6.78 -6.63
N LEU A 218 -0.05 7.13 -5.40
CA LEU A 218 -0.05 6.20 -4.27
C LEU A 218 -1.47 5.83 -3.82
N GLU A 219 -2.45 6.73 -4.00
CA GLU A 219 -3.87 6.40 -3.82
C GLU A 219 -4.34 5.37 -4.86
N ASN A 220 -4.00 5.57 -6.13
CA ASN A 220 -4.33 4.63 -7.20
C ASN A 220 -3.72 3.24 -6.94
N VAL A 221 -2.48 3.18 -6.43
CA VAL A 221 -1.84 1.92 -6.02
C VAL A 221 -2.62 1.28 -4.89
N ARG A 222 -2.94 2.02 -3.82
CA ARG A 222 -3.68 1.53 -2.66
C ARG A 222 -5.06 0.99 -3.04
N GLU A 223 -5.82 1.75 -3.85
CA GLU A 223 -7.12 1.32 -4.36
C GLU A 223 -7.02 0.04 -5.18
N THR A 224 -6.02 -0.04 -6.05
CA THR A 224 -5.76 -1.23 -6.87
C THR A 224 -5.48 -2.44 -5.99
N LEU A 225 -4.63 -2.30 -4.97
CA LEU A 225 -4.33 -3.37 -4.02
C LEU A 225 -5.57 -3.84 -3.27
N LEU A 226 -6.44 -2.90 -2.86
CA LEU A 226 -7.71 -3.22 -2.21
C LEU A 226 -8.69 -3.93 -3.14
N LEU A 227 -8.83 -3.48 -4.38
CA LEU A 227 -9.71 -4.10 -5.37
C LEU A 227 -9.28 -5.51 -5.74
N LEU A 228 -7.97 -5.70 -5.98
CA LEU A 228 -7.44 -7.02 -6.39
C LEU A 228 -7.49 -8.05 -5.28
N SER A 229 -7.47 -7.60 -4.05
CA SER A 229 -7.61 -8.44 -2.88
C SER A 229 -9.06 -8.52 -2.36
N ASP A 230 -10.02 -7.78 -2.97
CA ASP A 230 -11.44 -7.82 -2.59
C ASP A 230 -12.20 -8.88 -3.37
N VAL A 231 -12.68 -9.85 -2.65
CA VAL A 231 -13.36 -11.02 -3.22
C VAL A 231 -14.85 -10.80 -3.36
N ASP A 232 -15.41 -9.84 -2.64
CA ASP A 232 -16.85 -9.62 -2.50
C ASP A 232 -17.33 -8.25 -2.99
N ALA A 233 -16.46 -7.44 -3.67
CA ALA A 233 -16.72 -6.02 -3.90
C ALA A 233 -18.13 -5.69 -4.41
N PRO A 234 -18.87 -4.83 -3.72
CA PRO A 234 -19.08 -3.46 -4.16
C PRO A 234 -19.11 -2.47 -2.99
N GLU A 235 -18.51 -1.29 -3.22
CA GLU A 235 -18.59 -0.09 -2.40
C GLU A 235 -17.81 -0.11 -1.07
N PHE A 236 -16.63 0.45 -1.18
CA PHE A 236 -15.64 0.70 -0.14
C PHE A 236 -16.06 1.84 0.79
N ASP A 237 -16.02 1.59 2.12
CA ASP A 237 -15.94 2.64 3.11
C ASP A 237 -14.64 2.49 3.95
N GLY A 238 -13.67 3.33 3.63
CA GLY A 238 -12.31 3.25 4.16
C GLY A 238 -12.12 3.97 5.50
N PHE A 239 -12.49 3.35 6.63
CA PHE A 239 -12.52 4.04 7.92
C PHE A 239 -11.16 4.31 8.60
N LEU A 240 -10.14 3.45 8.48
CA LEU A 240 -8.86 3.60 9.20
C LEU A 240 -7.72 4.18 8.38
N PHE A 241 -7.69 3.94 7.07
CA PHE A 241 -6.63 4.45 6.19
C PHE A 241 -7.19 5.41 5.15
N ARG A 242 -8.01 6.36 5.60
CA ARG A 242 -8.44 7.45 4.72
C ARG A 242 -7.23 8.25 4.29
N SER A 243 -7.08 8.40 2.99
CA SER A 243 -6.16 9.37 2.43
C SER A 243 -6.44 10.74 3.03
N LEU A 244 -5.39 11.41 3.53
CA LEU A 244 -5.55 12.78 4.03
C LEU A 244 -5.94 13.68 2.84
N PRO A 245 -7.09 14.40 2.92
CA PRO A 245 -7.49 15.25 1.80
C PRO A 245 -6.45 16.34 1.56
N ILE A 246 -5.98 16.46 0.32
CA ILE A 246 -5.05 17.52 -0.12
C ILE A 246 -5.63 18.92 0.08
N ALA A 247 -6.95 19.02 0.15
CA ALA A 247 -7.68 20.29 0.27
C ALA A 247 -7.40 21.12 1.53
N THR A 248 -6.64 20.60 2.49
CA THR A 248 -6.30 21.32 3.74
C THR A 248 -5.02 22.14 3.67
N LEU A 249 -4.33 22.16 2.52
CA LEU A 249 -3.17 23.01 2.35
C LEU A 249 -3.61 24.45 2.04
N PRO A 250 -3.10 25.45 2.77
CA PRO A 250 -3.36 26.84 2.45
C PRO A 250 -2.87 27.13 1.03
N LYS A 251 -3.72 27.73 0.20
CA LYS A 251 -3.28 28.30 -1.07
C LYS A 251 -2.15 29.29 -0.76
N VAL A 252 -0.96 29.02 -1.27
CA VAL A 252 0.09 30.02 -1.27
C VAL A 252 -0.39 31.14 -2.20
N GLU A 253 -0.94 32.21 -1.64
CA GLU A 253 -1.23 33.42 -2.40
C GLU A 253 0.10 33.94 -2.90
N GLY A 254 0.33 33.80 -4.20
CA GLY A 254 1.48 34.38 -4.87
C GLY A 254 1.42 35.89 -4.68
N LYS A 255 2.34 36.44 -3.90
CA LYS A 255 2.62 37.87 -3.95
C LYS A 255 3.19 38.17 -5.31
N ALA A 256 2.44 38.99 -6.05
CA ALA A 256 2.88 39.64 -7.27
C ALA A 256 4.09 40.56 -7.01
#